data_b05d9124be3244fee35a712dd4e1b4a5
#
_entry.id   b05d9124be3244fee35a712dd4e1b4a5
#
_cell.length_a   1.000
_cell.length_b   1.000
_cell.length_c   1.000
_cell.angle_alpha   90.00
_cell.angle_beta   90.00
_cell.angle_gamma   90.00
#
_symmetry.space_group_name_H-M   'P 1'
#
loop_
_entity.id
_entity.type
_entity.pdbx_description
1 polymer ?
#
loop_
_entity_poly.entity_id
_entity_poly.type
_entity_poly.pdbx_seq_one_letter_code
_entity_poly.pdbx_strand_id
1 'polypeptide(L)'
;KKKKKKKKKKKSFFFFIFFFPIKMSYKGSHSIEGYFSYVVPPLEGLWWQEGSRECIDYGHKDAFQWITMIRLPDFVKKGDFEWAVKEASAKKKMDFSKVEFFTYEEGICVQCMHTGSYDSEMETIQKMKKYASDQGNEPDYSHRFHHEIYLSDPRRTAVEKLRTVIRNPVRKINDRR
;
A
#
# COMPACT_ATOMS: atom_id res chain seq x y z
N LYS A 1 -21.34 -9.62 12.23
CA LYS A 1 -20.90 -8.83 11.04
C LYS A 1 -20.47 -7.39 11.38
N LYS A 2 -21.10 -6.67 12.35
CA LYS A 2 -20.74 -5.29 12.74
C LYS A 2 -19.36 -5.16 13.45
N LYS A 3 -18.89 -6.17 14.18
CA LYS A 3 -17.60 -6.11 14.91
C LYS A 3 -16.35 -6.18 14.02
N LYS A 4 -16.40 -6.86 12.86
CA LYS A 4 -15.26 -6.95 11.92
C LYS A 4 -15.01 -5.63 11.17
N LYS A 5 -16.07 -4.86 10.81
CA LYS A 5 -15.92 -3.54 10.17
C LYS A 5 -15.26 -2.48 11.08
N LYS A 6 -15.47 -2.54 12.41
CA LYS A 6 -14.80 -1.62 13.36
C LYS A 6 -13.30 -1.86 13.50
N LYS A 7 -12.81 -3.10 13.33
CA LYS A 7 -11.36 -3.41 13.37
C LYS A 7 -10.60 -2.88 12.15
N LYS A 8 -11.20 -2.91 10.94
CA LYS A 8 -10.59 -2.36 9.73
C LYS A 8 -10.36 -0.83 9.80
N LYS A 9 -11.31 -0.07 10.36
CA LYS A 9 -11.18 1.40 10.51
C LYS A 9 -10.06 1.85 11.45
N LYS A 10 -9.68 1.07 12.46
CA LYS A 10 -8.62 1.44 13.41
C LYS A 10 -7.21 1.34 12.83
N LYS A 11 -6.91 0.36 11.96
CA LYS A 11 -5.55 0.14 11.45
C LYS A 11 -5.07 1.25 10.50
N SER A 12 -5.92 1.75 9.60
CA SER A 12 -5.59 2.82 8.66
C SER A 12 -5.23 4.15 9.33
N PHE A 13 -5.85 4.48 10.46
CA PHE A 13 -5.61 5.73 11.19
C PHE A 13 -4.23 5.77 11.87
N PHE A 14 -3.68 4.62 12.28
CA PHE A 14 -2.39 4.53 12.95
C PHE A 14 -1.21 4.90 12.05
N PHE A 15 -1.27 4.58 10.76
CA PHE A 15 -0.18 4.86 9.84
C PHE A 15 0.07 6.35 9.61
N PHE A 16 -0.97 7.17 9.48
CA PHE A 16 -0.84 8.62 9.29
C PHE A 16 -0.19 9.33 10.48
N ILE A 17 -0.43 8.86 11.70
CA ILE A 17 0.14 9.45 12.92
C ILE A 17 1.66 9.27 12.97
N PHE A 18 2.16 8.16 12.46
CA PHE A 18 3.58 7.82 12.46
C PHE A 18 4.43 8.73 11.57
N PHE A 19 3.89 9.20 10.43
CA PHE A 19 4.63 10.06 9.49
C PHE A 19 4.83 11.49 10.00
N PHE A 20 4.04 11.91 10.95
CA PHE A 20 4.12 13.27 11.47
C PHE A 20 5.48 13.61 12.11
N PRO A 21 6.11 12.77 12.94
CA PRO A 21 7.45 13.03 13.45
C PRO A 21 8.49 13.23 12.36
N ILE A 22 8.51 12.40 11.33
CA ILE A 22 9.46 12.51 10.21
C ILE A 22 9.25 13.83 9.47
N LYS A 23 8.01 14.16 9.11
CA LYS A 23 7.69 15.42 8.44
C LYS A 23 8.01 16.65 9.27
N MET A 24 7.97 16.54 10.60
CA MET A 24 8.21 17.64 11.52
C MET A 24 9.63 17.63 12.12
N SER A 25 10.50 16.72 11.70
CA SER A 25 11.87 16.60 12.22
C SER A 25 12.65 17.91 12.11
N TYR A 26 12.46 18.67 11.01
CA TYR A 26 13.13 19.96 10.79
C TYR A 26 12.80 21.05 11.85
N LYS A 27 11.73 20.85 12.63
CA LYS A 27 11.31 21.76 13.71
C LYS A 27 11.80 21.31 15.10
N GLY A 28 12.44 20.17 15.18
CA GLY A 28 12.86 19.54 16.42
C GLY A 28 14.37 19.41 16.57
N SER A 29 14.78 18.68 17.60
CA SER A 29 16.19 18.39 17.89
C SER A 29 16.77 17.27 17.01
N HIS A 30 15.95 16.56 16.25
CA HIS A 30 16.39 15.49 15.35
C HIS A 30 16.51 16.02 13.92
N SER A 31 17.73 16.11 13.42
CA SER A 31 18.00 16.48 12.04
C SER A 31 18.15 15.24 11.18
N ILE A 32 17.41 15.18 10.08
CA ILE A 32 17.52 14.12 9.07
C ILE A 32 18.37 14.64 7.91
N GLU A 33 19.46 13.98 7.62
CA GLU A 33 20.35 14.35 6.51
C GLU A 33 19.61 14.27 5.17
N GLY A 34 19.78 15.30 4.34
CA GLY A 34 19.12 15.39 3.04
C GLY A 34 17.61 15.70 3.10
N TYR A 35 17.11 16.09 4.27
CA TYR A 35 15.68 16.43 4.41
C TYR A 35 15.26 17.55 3.47
N PHE A 36 14.15 17.34 2.78
CA PHE A 36 13.41 18.39 2.08
C PHE A 36 11.91 18.30 2.40
N SER A 37 11.22 19.42 2.28
CA SER A 37 9.76 19.43 2.51
C SER A 37 9.04 18.58 1.46
N TYR A 38 8.19 17.68 1.90
CA TYR A 38 7.45 16.77 1.03
C TYR A 38 5.98 16.61 1.46
N VAL A 39 5.17 16.20 0.50
CA VAL A 39 3.79 15.78 0.79
C VAL A 39 3.82 14.30 1.16
N VAL A 40 3.15 13.95 2.27
CA VAL A 40 3.04 12.54 2.66
C VAL A 40 2.34 11.77 1.54
N PRO A 41 2.97 10.71 1.00
CA PRO A 41 2.38 9.93 -0.07
C PRO A 41 1.05 9.27 0.33
N PRO A 42 0.27 8.82 -0.64
CA PRO A 42 -0.97 8.09 -0.37
C PRO A 42 -0.75 6.85 0.50
N LEU A 43 -1.81 6.40 1.16
CA LEU A 43 -1.85 5.08 1.76
C LEU A 43 -1.85 4.04 0.66
N GLU A 44 -1.09 2.97 0.83
CA GLU A 44 -0.97 1.85 -0.09
C GLU A 44 -1.31 0.54 0.62
N GLY A 45 -1.76 -0.45 -0.13
CA GLY A 45 -2.06 -1.79 0.36
C GLY A 45 -1.48 -2.86 -0.55
N LEU A 46 -0.73 -3.79 0.02
CA LEU A 46 -0.36 -5.03 -0.63
C LEU A 46 -1.34 -6.12 -0.20
N TRP A 47 -1.91 -6.83 -1.17
CA TRP A 47 -2.97 -7.79 -0.93
C TRP A 47 -2.62 -9.15 -1.52
N TRP A 48 -2.90 -10.24 -0.79
CA TRP A 48 -2.72 -11.61 -1.26
C TRP A 48 -3.71 -12.56 -0.60
N GLN A 49 -3.76 -13.77 -1.14
CA GLN A 49 -4.48 -14.89 -0.54
C GLN A 49 -3.49 -16.05 -0.37
N GLU A 50 -3.56 -16.73 0.75
CA GLU A 50 -2.69 -17.87 1.03
C GLU A 50 -2.96 -19.01 0.02
N GLY A 51 -1.89 -19.54 -0.57
CA GLY A 51 -2.00 -20.60 -1.60
C GLY A 51 -2.28 -20.12 -3.03
N SER A 52 -2.61 -18.84 -3.24
CA SER A 52 -2.88 -18.27 -4.57
C SER A 52 -1.63 -17.67 -5.20
N ARG A 53 -0.86 -18.47 -5.93
CA ARG A 53 0.39 -18.01 -6.57
C ARG A 53 0.20 -17.44 -7.98
N GLU A 54 -0.88 -17.81 -8.67
CA GLU A 54 -1.10 -17.47 -10.08
C GLU A 54 -2.25 -16.49 -10.30
N CYS A 55 -3.21 -16.46 -9.38
CA CYS A 55 -4.33 -15.53 -9.44
C CYS A 55 -4.87 -15.21 -8.05
N ILE A 56 -5.49 -14.05 -7.93
CA ILE A 56 -6.24 -13.65 -6.76
C ILE A 56 -7.72 -13.92 -7.03
N ASP A 57 -8.37 -14.64 -6.12
CA ASP A 57 -9.82 -14.84 -6.15
C ASP A 57 -10.52 -13.67 -5.46
N TYR A 58 -10.96 -12.72 -6.25
CA TYR A 58 -11.67 -11.52 -5.77
C TYR A 58 -13.09 -11.83 -5.25
N GLY A 59 -13.60 -13.01 -5.49
CA GLY A 59 -14.89 -13.49 -4.95
C GLY A 59 -14.84 -13.79 -3.46
N HIS A 60 -13.66 -14.19 -2.94
CA HIS A 60 -13.46 -14.57 -1.54
C HIS A 60 -12.66 -13.52 -0.77
N LYS A 61 -13.25 -12.33 -0.59
CA LYS A 61 -12.61 -11.18 0.07
C LYS A 61 -12.25 -11.40 1.55
N ASP A 62 -12.85 -12.33 2.22
CA ASP A 62 -12.54 -12.70 3.62
C ASP A 62 -11.26 -13.54 3.75
N ALA A 63 -10.80 -14.17 2.67
CA ALA A 63 -9.50 -14.86 2.61
C ALA A 63 -8.32 -13.92 2.40
N PHE A 64 -8.54 -12.63 2.10
CA PHE A 64 -7.46 -11.69 1.89
C PHE A 64 -6.66 -11.40 3.14
N GLN A 65 -5.35 -11.52 2.99
CA GLN A 65 -4.34 -10.94 3.86
C GLN A 65 -3.82 -9.65 3.23
N TRP A 66 -3.34 -8.72 4.06
CA TRP A 66 -2.84 -7.45 3.56
C TRP A 66 -1.81 -6.81 4.48
N ILE A 67 -0.93 -6.03 3.89
CA ILE A 67 -0.05 -5.08 4.56
C ILE A 67 -0.47 -3.69 4.11
N THR A 68 -0.66 -2.77 5.06
CA THR A 68 -0.81 -1.35 4.74
C THR A 68 0.52 -0.66 4.89
N MET A 69 0.89 0.17 3.92
CA MET A 69 2.16 0.88 3.91
C MET A 69 1.99 2.32 3.42
N ILE A 70 3.01 3.13 3.67
CA ILE A 70 3.18 4.46 3.07
C ILE A 70 4.66 4.56 2.70
N ARG A 71 4.94 4.98 1.46
CA ARG A 71 6.30 5.17 1.00
C ARG A 71 6.99 6.29 1.78
N LEU A 72 8.20 6.03 2.24
CA LEU A 72 9.08 7.04 2.81
C LEU A 72 9.95 7.67 1.71
N PRO A 73 10.30 8.97 1.82
CA PRO A 73 11.34 9.55 1.00
C PRO A 73 12.68 8.85 1.19
N ASP A 74 13.49 8.85 0.14
CA ASP A 74 14.75 8.09 0.10
C ASP A 74 15.82 8.61 1.10
N PHE A 75 15.68 9.84 1.59
CA PHE A 75 16.54 10.38 2.64
C PHE A 75 16.27 9.78 4.03
N VAL A 76 15.12 9.14 4.26
CA VAL A 76 14.79 8.54 5.55
C VAL A 76 15.52 7.21 5.69
N LYS A 77 16.43 7.13 6.67
CA LYS A 77 17.17 5.92 6.99
C LYS A 77 16.52 5.18 8.15
N LYS A 78 16.96 3.94 8.38
CA LYS A 78 16.42 3.09 9.45
C LYS A 78 16.49 3.76 10.83
N GLY A 79 17.57 4.48 11.13
CA GLY A 79 17.71 5.22 12.40
C GLY A 79 16.68 6.32 12.57
N ASP A 80 16.35 7.05 11.48
CA ASP A 80 15.31 8.09 11.50
C ASP A 80 13.93 7.49 11.73
N PHE A 81 13.67 6.33 11.12
CA PHE A 81 12.47 5.57 11.33
C PHE A 81 12.32 5.12 12.79
N GLU A 82 13.38 4.54 13.39
CA GLU A 82 13.38 4.08 14.78
C GLU A 82 13.16 5.24 15.75
N TRP A 83 13.80 6.38 15.49
CA TRP A 83 13.55 7.61 16.24
C TRP A 83 12.07 8.04 16.11
N ALA A 84 11.53 8.07 14.91
CA ALA A 84 10.15 8.49 14.67
C ALA A 84 9.12 7.57 15.36
N VAL A 85 9.40 6.26 15.45
CA VAL A 85 8.56 5.30 16.21
C VAL A 85 8.54 5.66 17.70
N LYS A 86 9.72 5.92 18.29
CA LYS A 86 9.85 6.29 19.71
C LYS A 86 9.12 7.61 19.99
N GLU A 87 9.32 8.61 19.15
CA GLU A 87 8.73 9.94 19.27
C GLU A 87 7.20 9.89 19.14
N ALA A 88 6.69 9.14 18.15
CA ALA A 88 5.25 8.95 17.98
C ALA A 88 4.62 8.23 19.19
N SER A 89 5.29 7.18 19.69
CA SER A 89 4.83 6.40 20.83
C SER A 89 4.74 7.27 22.09
N ALA A 90 5.77 8.07 22.35
CA ALA A 90 5.81 8.98 23.51
C ALA A 90 4.73 10.05 23.42
N LYS A 91 4.63 10.75 22.27
CA LYS A 91 3.66 11.85 22.08
C LYS A 91 2.21 11.39 22.08
N LYS A 92 1.93 10.21 21.55
CA LYS A 92 0.56 9.71 21.43
C LYS A 92 0.15 8.75 22.54
N LYS A 93 1.09 8.36 23.40
CA LYS A 93 0.90 7.34 24.45
C LYS A 93 0.30 6.05 23.86
N MET A 94 0.84 5.61 22.72
CA MET A 94 0.37 4.47 21.94
C MET A 94 1.55 3.60 21.54
N ASP A 95 1.30 2.31 21.45
CA ASP A 95 2.32 1.34 20.99
C ASP A 95 2.36 1.29 19.45
N PHE A 96 3.50 1.67 18.88
CA PHE A 96 3.82 1.58 17.45
C PHE A 96 4.87 0.50 17.15
N SER A 97 5.17 -0.42 18.07
CA SER A 97 6.18 -1.49 17.90
C SER A 97 5.89 -2.43 16.72
N LYS A 98 4.64 -2.45 16.24
CA LYS A 98 4.23 -3.28 15.08
C LYS A 98 4.42 -2.58 13.74
N VAL A 99 4.94 -1.37 13.73
CA VAL A 99 5.26 -0.67 12.48
C VAL A 99 6.67 -1.08 12.07
N GLU A 100 6.82 -1.51 10.82
CA GLU A 100 8.06 -2.04 10.28
C GLU A 100 8.62 -1.13 9.20
N PHE A 101 9.96 -1.07 9.11
CA PHE A 101 10.69 -0.44 8.02
C PHE A 101 11.18 -1.54 7.09
N PHE A 102 10.65 -1.57 5.86
CA PHE A 102 11.04 -2.59 4.89
C PHE A 102 11.25 -2.00 3.50
N THR A 103 11.99 -2.70 2.69
CA THR A 103 12.20 -2.38 1.28
C THR A 103 11.45 -3.41 0.44
N TYR A 104 10.72 -2.94 -0.57
CA TYR A 104 9.96 -3.79 -1.48
C TYR A 104 10.32 -3.45 -2.92
N GLU A 105 10.79 -4.43 -3.65
CA GLU A 105 11.06 -4.35 -5.08
C GLU A 105 9.87 -4.93 -5.84
N GLU A 106 9.10 -4.06 -6.47
CA GLU A 106 7.85 -4.45 -7.14
C GLU A 106 8.09 -5.12 -8.50
N GLY A 107 9.21 -4.81 -9.17
CA GLY A 107 9.55 -5.33 -10.48
C GLY A 107 8.60 -4.85 -11.57
N ILE A 108 8.44 -5.66 -12.64
CA ILE A 108 7.57 -5.33 -13.77
C ILE A 108 6.12 -5.52 -13.36
N CYS A 109 5.32 -4.47 -13.54
CA CYS A 109 3.89 -4.45 -13.22
C CYS A 109 3.09 -3.87 -14.38
N VAL A 110 1.85 -4.31 -14.52
CA VAL A 110 0.81 -3.58 -15.25
C VAL A 110 0.04 -2.73 -14.26
N GLN A 111 -0.25 -1.47 -14.63
CA GLN A 111 -0.97 -0.57 -13.73
C GLN A 111 -2.08 0.17 -14.46
N CYS A 112 -3.17 0.44 -13.74
CA CYS A 112 -4.29 1.25 -14.23
C CYS A 112 -4.92 2.04 -13.08
N MET A 113 -5.46 3.22 -13.41
CA MET A 113 -6.35 3.95 -12.50
C MET A 113 -7.74 3.35 -12.55
N HIS A 114 -8.24 2.94 -11.39
CA HIS A 114 -9.63 2.60 -11.18
C HIS A 114 -10.38 3.81 -10.60
N THR A 115 -11.54 4.12 -11.15
CA THR A 115 -12.46 5.13 -10.60
C THR A 115 -13.79 4.46 -10.28
N GLY A 116 -14.19 4.53 -9.02
CA GLY A 116 -15.42 3.87 -8.54
C GLY A 116 -15.22 3.11 -7.24
N SER A 117 -16.17 2.21 -6.95
CA SER A 117 -16.12 1.39 -5.74
C SER A 117 -15.06 0.30 -5.83
N TYR A 118 -14.49 -0.09 -4.69
CA TYR A 118 -13.59 -1.26 -4.62
C TYR A 118 -14.27 -2.56 -5.08
N ASP A 119 -15.61 -2.62 -5.11
CA ASP A 119 -16.34 -3.79 -5.57
C ASP A 119 -16.39 -3.88 -7.11
N SER A 120 -16.16 -2.77 -7.82
CA SER A 120 -16.13 -2.70 -9.29
C SER A 120 -14.71 -2.82 -9.89
N GLU A 121 -13.67 -3.01 -9.08
CA GLU A 121 -12.26 -3.10 -9.53
C GLU A 121 -12.00 -4.24 -10.53
N MET A 122 -12.83 -5.29 -10.49
CA MET A 122 -12.68 -6.46 -11.36
C MET A 122 -12.68 -6.10 -12.84
N GLU A 123 -13.48 -5.12 -13.27
CA GLU A 123 -13.49 -4.67 -14.67
C GLU A 123 -12.15 -4.05 -15.08
N THR A 124 -11.55 -3.26 -14.20
CA THR A 124 -10.23 -2.66 -14.42
C THR A 124 -9.15 -3.73 -14.45
N ILE A 125 -9.21 -4.70 -13.54
CA ILE A 125 -8.26 -5.81 -13.46
C ILE A 125 -8.33 -6.69 -14.74
N GLN A 126 -9.51 -6.94 -15.27
CA GLN A 126 -9.67 -7.68 -16.53
C GLN A 126 -9.04 -6.94 -17.72
N LYS A 127 -9.22 -5.62 -17.81
CA LYS A 127 -8.56 -4.78 -18.82
C LYS A 127 -7.04 -4.85 -18.70
N MET A 128 -6.52 -4.79 -17.47
CA MET A 128 -5.09 -4.90 -17.19
C MET A 128 -4.53 -6.26 -17.59
N LYS A 129 -5.23 -7.35 -17.27
CA LYS A 129 -4.84 -8.71 -17.65
C LYS A 129 -4.78 -8.87 -19.16
N LYS A 130 -5.82 -8.38 -19.87
CA LYS A 130 -5.84 -8.42 -21.34
C LYS A 130 -4.65 -7.64 -21.91
N TYR A 131 -4.42 -6.41 -21.46
CA TYR A 131 -3.29 -5.60 -21.92
C TYR A 131 -1.95 -6.31 -21.68
N ALA A 132 -1.73 -6.87 -20.48
CA ALA A 132 -0.51 -7.60 -20.18
C ALA A 132 -0.30 -8.78 -21.11
N SER A 133 -1.34 -9.57 -21.37
CA SER A 133 -1.31 -10.69 -22.31
C SER A 133 -0.99 -10.25 -23.74
N ASP A 134 -1.63 -9.18 -24.23
CA ASP A 134 -1.37 -8.61 -25.55
C ASP A 134 0.10 -8.12 -25.71
N GLN A 135 0.77 -7.80 -24.58
CA GLN A 135 2.19 -7.42 -24.53
C GLN A 135 3.13 -8.61 -24.23
N GLY A 136 2.65 -9.83 -24.31
CA GLY A 136 3.43 -11.05 -24.06
C GLY A 136 3.85 -11.25 -22.60
N ASN A 137 3.04 -10.77 -21.66
CA ASN A 137 3.24 -10.96 -20.24
C ASN A 137 2.12 -11.80 -19.63
N GLU A 138 2.43 -12.48 -18.53
CA GLU A 138 1.47 -13.22 -17.71
C GLU A 138 1.55 -12.76 -16.26
N PRO A 139 0.47 -12.92 -15.43
CA PRO A 139 0.50 -12.59 -14.02
C PRO A 139 1.58 -13.35 -13.27
N ASP A 140 2.18 -12.70 -12.26
CA ASP A 140 3.22 -13.31 -11.42
C ASP A 140 3.08 -12.91 -9.95
N TYR A 141 2.25 -13.62 -9.23
CA TYR A 141 2.04 -13.45 -7.79
C TYR A 141 2.88 -14.41 -6.94
N SER A 142 3.90 -15.06 -7.49
CA SER A 142 4.71 -16.07 -6.79
C SER A 142 5.38 -15.52 -5.53
N HIS A 143 5.89 -14.29 -5.60
CA HIS A 143 6.54 -13.55 -4.49
C HIS A 143 6.16 -12.06 -4.48
N ARG A 144 5.15 -11.68 -5.25
CA ARG A 144 4.69 -10.30 -5.42
C ARG A 144 3.19 -10.21 -5.19
N PHE A 145 2.69 -9.02 -4.95
CA PHE A 145 1.35 -8.80 -4.43
C PHE A 145 0.50 -7.99 -5.40
N HIS A 146 -0.81 -8.13 -5.28
CA HIS A 146 -1.74 -7.14 -5.78
C HIS A 146 -1.57 -5.87 -4.96
N HIS A 147 -1.28 -4.75 -5.62
CA HIS A 147 -0.94 -3.50 -4.98
C HIS A 147 -1.96 -2.42 -5.31
N GLU A 148 -2.49 -1.77 -4.30
CA GLU A 148 -3.44 -0.67 -4.41
C GLU A 148 -2.85 0.60 -3.79
N ILE A 149 -2.95 1.73 -4.50
CA ILE A 149 -2.55 3.06 -4.04
C ILE A 149 -3.80 3.92 -3.96
N TYR A 150 -4.19 4.32 -2.75
CA TYR A 150 -5.46 4.99 -2.48
C TYR A 150 -5.32 6.51 -2.63
N LEU A 151 -5.69 7.05 -3.80
CA LEU A 151 -5.61 8.48 -4.08
C LEU A 151 -6.76 9.29 -3.47
N SER A 152 -7.83 8.63 -3.05
CA SER A 152 -9.00 9.26 -2.44
C SER A 152 -9.26 8.75 -1.02
N ASP A 153 -9.70 9.64 -0.13
CA ASP A 153 -10.17 9.25 1.19
C ASP A 153 -11.64 8.79 1.10
N PRO A 154 -11.94 7.49 1.33
CA PRO A 154 -13.30 6.96 1.19
C PRO A 154 -14.28 7.47 2.25
N ARG A 155 -13.79 8.23 3.24
CA ARG A 155 -14.65 8.87 4.25
C ARG A 155 -15.15 10.23 3.78
N ARG A 156 -14.51 10.83 2.75
CA ARG A 156 -14.74 12.20 2.28
C ARG A 156 -15.11 12.27 0.81
N THR A 157 -14.88 11.20 0.06
CA THR A 157 -15.12 11.13 -1.39
C THR A 157 -16.31 10.24 -1.65
N ALA A 158 -17.22 10.68 -2.51
CA ALA A 158 -18.33 9.86 -2.98
C ALA A 158 -17.81 8.60 -3.69
N VAL A 159 -18.53 7.49 -3.53
CA VAL A 159 -18.03 6.15 -3.93
C VAL A 159 -17.68 6.10 -5.42
N GLU A 160 -18.50 6.71 -6.28
CA GLU A 160 -18.30 6.77 -7.73
C GLU A 160 -17.12 7.64 -8.17
N LYS A 161 -16.57 8.45 -7.25
CA LYS A 161 -15.41 9.33 -7.47
C LYS A 161 -14.14 8.85 -6.78
N LEU A 162 -14.19 7.70 -6.11
CA LEU A 162 -13.00 7.10 -5.50
C LEU A 162 -11.99 6.78 -6.60
N ARG A 163 -10.72 7.05 -6.33
CA ARG A 163 -9.60 6.76 -7.25
C ARG A 163 -8.57 5.89 -6.55
N THR A 164 -8.29 4.76 -7.17
CA THR A 164 -7.28 3.80 -6.73
C THR A 164 -6.37 3.48 -7.90
N VAL A 165 -5.06 3.58 -7.74
CA VAL A 165 -4.14 3.00 -8.71
C VAL A 165 -3.97 1.53 -8.34
N ILE A 166 -4.30 0.66 -9.29
CA ILE A 166 -4.13 -0.79 -9.15
C ILE A 166 -2.85 -1.18 -9.90
N ARG A 167 -1.97 -1.95 -9.26
CA ARG A 167 -0.78 -2.55 -9.86
C ARG A 167 -0.81 -4.06 -9.67
N ASN A 168 -0.59 -4.77 -10.75
CA ASN A 168 -0.50 -6.22 -10.73
C ASN A 168 0.85 -6.65 -11.30
N PRO A 169 1.58 -7.50 -10.58
CA PRO A 169 2.87 -7.99 -11.02
C PRO A 169 2.72 -8.91 -12.25
N VAL A 170 3.63 -8.75 -13.18
CA VAL A 170 3.67 -9.55 -14.41
C VAL A 170 5.10 -9.99 -14.73
N ARG A 171 5.22 -11.07 -15.52
CA ARG A 171 6.49 -11.53 -16.08
C ARG A 171 6.35 -11.81 -17.57
N LYS A 172 7.45 -11.86 -18.30
CA LYS A 172 7.47 -12.30 -19.68
C LYS A 172 7.08 -13.78 -19.79
N ILE A 173 6.24 -14.12 -20.77
CA ILE A 173 5.79 -15.50 -21.00
C ILE A 173 6.97 -16.44 -21.28
N ASN A 174 8.07 -15.92 -21.86
CA ASN A 174 9.26 -16.71 -22.21
C ASN A 174 10.27 -16.86 -21.05
N ASP A 175 10.06 -16.21 -19.90
CA ASP A 175 10.93 -16.29 -18.70
C ASP A 175 10.54 -17.46 -17.77
N ARG A 176 10.05 -18.56 -18.32
CA ARG A 176 9.82 -19.78 -17.53
C ARG A 176 11.18 -20.40 -17.17
N ARG A 177 11.67 -20.13 -15.99
CA ARG A 177 12.75 -20.87 -15.34
C ARG A 177 12.19 -21.88 -14.36
#